data_1b10f88bccd4134a3ea126793c184968
#
_entry.id   1b10f88bccd4134a3ea126793c184968
#
_cell.length_a   1.000
_cell.length_b   1.000
_cell.length_c   1.000
_cell.angle_alpha   90.00
_cell.angle_beta   90.00
_cell.angle_gamma   90.00
#
_symmetry.space_group_name_H-M   'P 1'
#
loop_
_entity.id
_entity.type
_entity.pdbx_description
1 polymer ?
#
loop_
_entity_poly.entity_id
_entity_poly.type
_entity_poly.pdbx_seq_one_letter_code
_entity_poly.pdbx_strand_id
1 'polypeptide(L)'
;MTSFLKTMAENRLDAIVHKAVEHAPTFIKDGIAPPWTAQKGAPHLNTFLIYVPSIVVPAGYTEDGSPAGITFLGRPYADADMLSYAFAYESATRHRHAPDL
;
A
#
# COMPACT_ATOMS: atom_id res chain seq x y z
N MET A 1 -5.09 -17.29 1.79
CA MET A 1 -4.30 -17.58 0.56
C MET A 1 -5.16 -18.14 -0.57
N THR A 2 -5.91 -19.22 -0.32
CA THR A 2 -6.71 -19.86 -1.36
C THR A 2 -7.74 -18.92 -2.01
N SER A 3 -8.45 -18.13 -1.21
CA SER A 3 -9.44 -17.16 -1.73
C SER A 3 -8.78 -16.09 -2.60
N PHE A 4 -7.60 -15.63 -2.19
CA PHE A 4 -6.83 -14.63 -2.93
C PHE A 4 -6.43 -15.18 -4.30
N LEU A 5 -5.85 -16.38 -4.34
CA LEU A 5 -5.43 -17.01 -5.59
C LEU A 5 -6.61 -17.31 -6.50
N LYS A 6 -7.71 -17.77 -5.92
CA LYS A 6 -8.94 -18.04 -6.67
C LYS A 6 -9.47 -16.78 -7.34
N THR A 7 -9.52 -15.68 -6.61
CA THR A 7 -9.97 -14.39 -7.14
C THR A 7 -9.10 -13.94 -8.30
N MET A 8 -7.78 -14.06 -8.16
CA MET A 8 -6.86 -13.69 -9.23
C MET A 8 -7.05 -14.55 -10.47
N ALA A 9 -7.21 -15.86 -10.28
CA ALA A 9 -7.39 -16.78 -11.39
C ALA A 9 -8.71 -16.56 -12.14
N GLU A 10 -9.80 -16.40 -11.40
CA GLU A 10 -11.13 -16.20 -11.97
C GLU A 10 -11.22 -14.91 -12.80
N ASN A 11 -10.50 -13.88 -12.39
CA ASN A 11 -10.52 -12.57 -13.04
C ASN A 11 -9.30 -12.34 -13.94
N ARG A 12 -8.43 -13.32 -14.09
CA ARG A 12 -7.20 -13.25 -14.89
C ARG A 12 -6.33 -12.05 -14.51
N LEU A 13 -6.12 -11.88 -13.22
CA LEU A 13 -5.34 -10.76 -12.69
C LEU A 13 -3.87 -11.12 -12.57
N ASP A 14 -3.00 -10.18 -12.90
CA ASP A 14 -1.56 -10.31 -12.68
C ASP A 14 -1.15 -9.72 -11.34
N ALA A 15 -1.91 -8.76 -10.84
CA ALA A 15 -1.69 -8.13 -9.55
C ALA A 15 -2.98 -7.54 -9.02
N ILE A 16 -3.00 -7.30 -7.70
CA ILE A 16 -4.07 -6.55 -7.04
C ILE A 16 -3.45 -5.28 -6.49
N VAL A 17 -4.13 -4.17 -6.67
CA VAL A 17 -3.64 -2.87 -6.26
C VAL A 17 -4.58 -2.29 -5.20
N HIS A 18 -4.02 -1.77 -4.12
CA HIS A 18 -4.80 -1.11 -3.08
C HIS A 18 -3.98 0.00 -2.43
N LYS A 19 -4.64 0.89 -1.70
CA LYS A 19 -3.92 1.92 -0.96
C LYS A 19 -3.11 1.30 0.17
N ALA A 20 -1.99 1.92 0.51
CA ALA A 20 -1.07 1.38 1.51
C ALA A 20 -1.67 1.40 2.91
N VAL A 21 -2.42 2.45 3.25
CA VAL A 21 -3.09 2.58 4.55
C VAL A 21 -4.46 3.22 4.37
N GLU A 22 -5.32 3.07 5.36
CA GLU A 22 -6.71 3.55 5.29
C GLU A 22 -6.83 5.07 5.41
N HIS A 23 -5.91 5.72 6.14
CA HIS A 23 -5.95 7.18 6.36
C HIS A 23 -4.54 7.73 6.55
N ALA A 24 -4.44 9.06 6.56
CA ALA A 24 -3.19 9.75 6.82
C ALA A 24 -2.66 9.43 8.21
N PRO A 25 -1.32 9.56 8.42
CA PRO A 25 -0.74 9.36 9.75
C PRO A 25 -1.36 10.26 10.80
N THR A 26 -1.52 9.73 12.01
CA THR A 26 -2.05 10.45 13.14
C THR A 26 -0.97 11.34 13.76
N PHE A 27 -1.34 12.53 14.23
CA PHE A 27 -0.42 13.35 15.02
C PHE A 27 -0.08 12.62 16.31
N ILE A 28 1.14 12.80 16.79
CA ILE A 28 1.62 12.12 17.99
C ILE A 28 0.70 12.39 19.18
N LYS A 29 0.27 13.64 19.36
CA LYS A 29 -0.63 14.03 20.45
C LYS A 29 -1.96 13.27 20.45
N ASP A 30 -2.47 12.93 19.27
CA ASP A 30 -3.73 12.21 19.13
C ASP A 30 -3.53 10.69 19.26
N GLY A 31 -2.36 10.21 18.89
CA GLY A 31 -2.04 8.79 18.97
C GLY A 31 -1.76 8.29 20.38
N ILE A 32 -1.33 9.16 21.27
CA ILE A 32 -1.00 8.79 22.66
C ILE A 32 -2.09 9.16 23.66
N ALA A 33 -3.16 9.83 23.23
CA ALA A 33 -4.24 10.26 24.12
C ALA A 33 -5.48 9.38 23.95
N PRO A 34 -6.20 9.05 25.07
CA PRO A 34 -7.49 8.39 24.93
C PRO A 34 -8.47 9.30 24.19
N PRO A 35 -9.41 8.75 23.42
CA PRO A 35 -9.77 7.34 23.35
C PRO A 35 -9.01 6.49 22.31
N TRP A 36 -7.93 6.95 21.76
CA TRP A 36 -7.09 6.25 20.76
C TRP A 36 -7.84 5.91 19.45
N THR A 37 -8.88 6.65 19.14
CA THR A 37 -9.68 6.44 17.92
C THR A 37 -8.89 6.73 16.64
N ALA A 38 -7.83 7.48 16.74
CA ALA A 38 -6.98 7.84 15.63
C ALA A 38 -6.22 6.65 15.02
N GLN A 39 -6.25 5.49 15.69
CA GLN A 39 -5.62 4.28 15.16
C GLN A 39 -6.54 3.49 14.24
N LYS A 40 -7.78 3.92 14.06
CA LYS A 40 -8.72 3.27 13.14
C LYS A 40 -8.19 3.37 11.71
N GLY A 41 -8.33 2.27 10.97
CA GLY A 41 -7.89 2.23 9.58
C GLY A 41 -6.39 2.17 9.41
N ALA A 42 -5.64 1.92 10.47
CA ALA A 42 -4.21 1.68 10.39
C ALA A 42 -3.93 0.44 9.52
N PRO A 43 -2.71 0.03 9.32
CA PRO A 43 -2.33 -0.86 8.23
C PRO A 43 -3.25 -2.04 7.96
N HIS A 44 -3.33 -2.43 6.69
CA HIS A 44 -4.09 -3.61 6.25
C HIS A 44 -3.43 -4.87 6.78
N LEU A 45 -3.78 -5.27 7.99
CA LEU A 45 -3.17 -6.42 8.66
C LEU A 45 -3.29 -7.70 7.83
N ASN A 46 -4.37 -7.83 7.07
CA ASN A 46 -4.60 -9.01 6.24
C ASN A 46 -3.51 -9.24 5.20
N THR A 47 -2.84 -8.19 4.77
CA THR A 47 -1.74 -8.29 3.81
C THR A 47 -0.60 -9.14 4.35
N PHE A 48 -0.33 -9.03 5.65
CA PHE A 48 0.72 -9.82 6.30
C PHE A 48 0.35 -11.29 6.44
N LEU A 49 -0.93 -11.60 6.41
CA LEU A 49 -1.42 -12.96 6.62
C LEU A 49 -1.48 -13.80 5.35
N ILE A 50 -1.36 -13.18 4.19
CA ILE A 50 -1.43 -13.91 2.93
C ILE A 50 -0.08 -14.41 2.42
N TYR A 51 1.01 -13.91 2.96
CA TYR A 51 2.37 -14.36 2.62
C TYR A 51 2.67 -14.33 1.12
N VAL A 52 2.27 -13.25 0.46
CA VAL A 52 2.52 -13.04 -0.96
C VAL A 52 3.40 -11.81 -1.14
N PRO A 53 4.12 -11.72 -2.27
CA PRO A 53 4.95 -10.54 -2.52
C PRO A 53 4.08 -9.30 -2.63
N SER A 54 4.54 -8.23 -1.98
CA SER A 54 3.89 -6.93 -2.05
C SER A 54 4.95 -5.84 -2.09
N ILE A 55 4.64 -4.76 -2.77
CA ILE A 55 5.52 -3.60 -2.84
C ILE A 55 4.69 -2.33 -2.80
N VAL A 56 5.18 -1.34 -2.07
CA VAL A 56 4.53 -0.04 -1.93
C VAL A 56 5.37 1.01 -2.63
N VAL A 57 4.71 1.86 -3.41
CA VAL A 57 5.37 2.98 -4.08
C VAL A 57 4.61 4.27 -3.80
N PRO A 58 5.27 5.44 -3.92
CA PRO A 58 4.59 6.71 -3.72
C PRO A 58 3.45 6.89 -4.72
N ALA A 59 2.29 7.34 -4.24
CA ALA A 59 1.12 7.59 -5.07
C ALA A 59 0.67 9.06 -5.05
N GLY A 60 1.46 9.93 -4.42
CA GLY A 60 1.16 11.34 -4.33
C GLY A 60 1.12 11.82 -2.90
N TYR A 61 0.43 12.93 -2.68
CA TYR A 61 0.34 13.56 -1.37
C TYR A 61 -1.10 13.92 -1.08
N THR A 62 -1.46 13.90 0.21
CA THR A 62 -2.80 14.30 0.65
C THR A 62 -2.87 15.83 0.68
N GLU A 63 -4.07 16.38 0.96
CA GLU A 63 -4.30 17.83 1.00
C GLU A 63 -3.40 18.51 2.04
N ASP A 64 -3.08 17.82 3.15
CA ASP A 64 -2.21 18.36 4.19
C ASP A 64 -0.72 18.15 3.91
N GLY A 65 -0.36 17.60 2.74
CA GLY A 65 1.01 17.38 2.34
C GLY A 65 1.61 16.07 2.81
N SER A 66 0.85 15.20 3.46
CA SER A 66 1.33 13.89 3.89
C SER A 66 1.48 12.96 2.69
N PRO A 67 2.56 12.15 2.64
CA PRO A 67 2.73 11.21 1.53
C PRO A 67 1.69 10.08 1.58
N ALA A 68 1.29 9.63 0.41
CA ALA A 68 0.38 8.50 0.25
C ALA A 68 1.04 7.44 -0.61
N GLY A 69 0.69 6.19 -0.38
CA GLY A 69 1.26 5.06 -1.11
C GLY A 69 0.21 4.18 -1.74
N ILE A 70 0.63 3.44 -2.74
CA ILE A 70 -0.16 2.41 -3.40
C ILE A 70 0.61 1.10 -3.32
N THR A 71 -0.10 0.02 -3.06
CA THR A 71 0.49 -1.31 -2.89
C THR A 71 0.11 -2.21 -4.04
N PHE A 72 1.09 -2.94 -4.56
CA PHE A 72 0.88 -4.00 -5.56
C PHE A 72 1.06 -5.35 -4.86
N LEU A 73 0.06 -6.23 -4.95
CA LEU A 73 0.10 -7.59 -4.43
C LEU A 73 0.15 -8.57 -5.58
N GLY A 74 1.01 -9.58 -5.50
CA GLY A 74 1.13 -10.59 -6.54
C GLY A 74 0.92 -12.00 -6.03
N ARG A 75 1.10 -12.96 -6.95
CA ARG A 75 1.07 -14.39 -6.60
C ARG A 75 2.37 -14.77 -5.90
N PRO A 76 2.39 -15.90 -5.18
CA PRO A 76 3.65 -16.41 -4.61
C PRO A 76 4.73 -16.48 -5.69
N TYR A 77 5.94 -16.05 -5.34
CA TYR A 77 7.11 -16.04 -6.21
C TYR A 77 7.04 -15.06 -7.39
N ALA A 78 6.07 -14.15 -7.41
CA ALA A 78 5.97 -13.11 -8.44
C ALA A 78 6.70 -11.82 -8.06
N ASP A 79 7.74 -11.91 -7.24
CA ASP A 79 8.47 -10.76 -6.73
C ASP A 79 9.03 -9.88 -7.85
N ALA A 80 9.63 -10.49 -8.87
CA ALA A 80 10.19 -9.75 -9.99
C ALA A 80 9.11 -8.97 -10.76
N ASP A 81 7.92 -9.56 -10.93
CA ASP A 81 6.82 -8.90 -11.60
C ASP A 81 6.32 -7.71 -10.81
N MET A 82 6.24 -7.86 -9.48
CA MET A 82 5.81 -6.75 -8.60
C MET A 82 6.80 -5.60 -8.66
N LEU A 83 8.09 -5.89 -8.68
CA LEU A 83 9.13 -4.87 -8.86
C LEU A 83 8.98 -4.15 -10.20
N SER A 84 8.69 -4.90 -11.26
CA SER A 84 8.48 -4.33 -12.61
C SER A 84 7.28 -3.38 -12.65
N TYR A 85 6.16 -3.78 -12.05
CA TYR A 85 4.96 -2.96 -12.01
C TYR A 85 5.18 -1.70 -11.19
N ALA A 86 5.82 -1.83 -10.03
CA ALA A 86 6.15 -0.70 -9.16
C ALA A 86 7.07 0.28 -9.88
N PHE A 87 8.09 -0.22 -10.54
CA PHE A 87 9.03 0.59 -11.29
C PHE A 87 8.33 1.34 -12.43
N ALA A 88 7.47 0.66 -13.17
CA ALA A 88 6.71 1.28 -14.26
C ALA A 88 5.82 2.41 -13.75
N TYR A 89 5.12 2.17 -12.65
CA TYR A 89 4.25 3.17 -12.03
C TYR A 89 5.06 4.37 -11.55
N GLU A 90 6.14 4.13 -10.80
CA GLU A 90 6.99 5.20 -10.26
C GLU A 90 7.61 6.04 -11.39
N SER A 91 8.09 5.37 -12.44
CA SER A 91 8.72 6.07 -13.57
C SER A 91 7.73 6.93 -14.35
N ALA A 92 6.47 6.47 -14.46
CA ALA A 92 5.44 7.20 -15.18
C ALA A 92 4.88 8.37 -14.40
N THR A 93 4.79 8.26 -13.08
CA THR A 93 4.12 9.25 -12.23
C THR A 93 5.09 10.19 -11.50
N ARG A 94 6.24 9.69 -11.09
CA ARG A 94 7.28 10.44 -10.37
C ARG A 94 6.74 11.25 -9.20
N HIS A 95 5.90 10.63 -8.40
CA HIS A 95 5.29 11.28 -7.23
C HIS A 95 6.28 11.55 -6.10
N ARG A 96 7.33 10.74 -6.01
CA ARG A 96 8.27 10.86 -4.90
C ARG A 96 9.15 12.10 -5.04
N HIS A 97 9.27 12.86 -3.97
CA HIS A 97 10.25 13.93 -3.85
C HIS A 97 10.71 14.02 -2.39
N ALA A 98 11.88 14.61 -2.20
CA ALA A 98 12.41 14.80 -0.86
C ALA A 98 11.60 15.87 -0.11
N PRO A 99 11.48 15.74 1.21
CA PRO A 99 10.78 16.77 1.99
C PRO A 99 11.56 18.08 2.00
N ASP A 100 10.84 19.19 2.10
CA ASP A 100 11.42 20.50 2.29
C ASP A 100 11.76 20.67 3.77
N LEU A 101 13.04 20.72 4.10
CA LEU A 101 13.51 20.84 5.49
C LEU A 101 14.06 22.22 5.79
#